data_e1dd9a8b9387d4758490059ad5fd4346
#
_entry.id   e1dd9a8b9387d4758490059ad5fd4346
#
_cell.length_a   1.000
_cell.length_b   1.000
_cell.length_c   1.000
_cell.angle_alpha   90.00
_cell.angle_beta   90.00
_cell.angle_gamma   90.00
#
_symmetry.space_group_name_H-M   'P 1'
#
loop_
_entity.id
_entity.type
_entity.pdbx_description
1 polymer ?
#
loop_
_entity_poly.entity_id
_entity_poly.type
_entity_poly.pdbx_seq_one_letter_code
_entity_poly.pdbx_strand_id
1 'polypeptide(L)'
;MKLVAALCLFSISGATAFGNLPPSTSTSTSNRLQRTALFSSFGDTSNVEQPKPMAESKQRKKKLKTFNRYLEIESWKRGPAARDMEPILRSIGEACKQINRIVQRAQTDDFYGAAVDSDGNTLEDNIQGEVQQKLDVVCNKIMLKQFCGSSTGIISAVASEEEDVPRCCSDVMGDPAFSEGEYVAVFDPIDGSKNIDSSLPVGTIFGIYKCQPGKEVDEKTFLQKGNELIAAGYCLYSATTILVLTMGSGVDGFTLDPDKGNFFHTHEDMRIPSAGPIYSFNEANFHDFSEPVKRYLDALKTGSTSTGIRSNARYVGALVADTHNVLINGGIYGYPGTRTNEAGKLRLLYESNPMGMIMEQAGGAASTGVGRILDVTPTEIHMRVPTFLGSIDNVFELDQFHQYYSDD
;
A
#
# COMPACT_ATOMS: atom_id res chain seq x y z
N MET A 1 4.70 57.03 12.10
CA MET A 1 5.13 57.54 13.43
C MET A 1 5.60 56.34 14.25
N LYS A 2 6.91 56.25 14.44
CA LYS A 2 7.72 55.90 15.60
C LYS A 2 7.29 54.65 16.39
N LEU A 3 8.08 53.58 16.29
CA LEU A 3 9.25 53.19 17.10
C LEU A 3 8.87 52.77 18.52
N VAL A 4 9.24 51.54 18.93
CA VAL A 4 10.39 51.26 19.79
C VAL A 4 10.66 49.79 19.88
N ALA A 5 11.92 49.41 19.65
CA ALA A 5 12.54 48.10 19.91
C ALA A 5 12.90 47.96 21.39
N ALA A 6 12.96 46.74 21.88
CA ALA A 6 13.72 46.42 23.10
C ALA A 6 14.43 45.07 22.93
N LEU A 7 15.73 45.15 22.72
CA LEU A 7 16.72 44.09 22.96
C LEU A 7 16.83 43.88 24.49
N CYS A 8 16.91 42.61 24.90
CA CYS A 8 17.55 42.21 26.14
C CYS A 8 18.57 41.11 25.86
N LEU A 9 19.84 41.51 25.86
CA LEU A 9 21.02 40.68 25.99
C LEU A 9 21.15 40.25 27.47
N PHE A 10 21.35 38.97 27.72
CA PHE A 10 22.01 38.50 28.95
C PHE A 10 23.15 37.57 28.56
N SER A 11 24.36 38.12 28.72
CA SER A 11 25.60 37.37 28.83
C SER A 11 25.82 36.99 30.30
N ILE A 12 26.14 35.75 30.58
CA ILE A 12 26.84 35.40 31.78
C ILE A 12 27.90 34.33 31.45
N SER A 13 29.11 34.74 31.69
CA SER A 13 30.35 33.98 31.76
C SER A 13 30.41 33.12 33.02
N GLY A 14 31.01 31.94 32.89
CA GLY A 14 31.35 31.11 34.05
C GLY A 14 32.23 29.94 33.62
N ALA A 15 33.54 30.14 33.74
CA ALA A 15 34.56 29.17 33.43
C ALA A 15 34.83 28.21 34.59
N THR A 16 35.51 27.12 34.21
CA THR A 16 36.42 26.26 34.97
C THR A 16 35.87 25.12 35.78
N ALA A 17 36.23 23.91 35.36
CA ALA A 17 37.18 23.06 36.09
C ALA A 17 37.47 21.75 35.30
N PHE A 18 38.62 21.68 34.68
CA PHE A 18 39.23 20.42 34.24
C PHE A 18 39.87 19.74 35.44
N GLY A 19 39.37 18.56 35.80
CA GLY A 19 40.03 17.64 36.74
C GLY A 19 40.86 16.63 35.98
N ASN A 20 42.15 16.69 36.16
CA ASN A 20 43.18 15.75 35.64
C ASN A 20 42.99 14.36 36.26
N LEU A 21 42.94 13.34 35.45
CA LEU A 21 43.19 11.93 35.79
C LEU A 21 44.60 11.55 35.32
N PRO A 22 45.37 10.82 36.16
CA PRO A 22 46.77 10.50 35.85
C PRO A 22 46.87 9.32 34.83
N PRO A 23 48.02 9.17 34.18
CA PRO A 23 48.23 8.12 33.18
C PRO A 23 48.51 6.77 33.88
N SER A 24 47.76 5.75 33.48
CA SER A 24 48.03 4.37 33.89
C SER A 24 49.15 3.77 33.03
N THR A 25 50.22 3.41 33.70
CA THR A 25 51.38 2.69 33.21
C THR A 25 51.01 1.30 32.70
N SER A 26 51.55 0.95 31.54
CA SER A 26 51.62 -0.37 30.93
C SER A 26 52.39 -1.34 31.83
N THR A 27 51.80 -2.48 32.17
CA THR A 27 52.56 -3.70 32.47
C THR A 27 51.87 -4.88 31.82
N SER A 28 52.53 -5.33 30.73
CA SER A 28 52.31 -6.65 30.15
C SER A 28 52.78 -7.72 31.14
N THR A 29 51.95 -8.70 31.48
CA THR A 29 52.44 -10.12 31.67
C THR A 29 51.22 -11.04 31.83
N SER A 30 51.23 -12.06 30.96
CA SER A 30 50.77 -13.45 31.19
C SER A 30 49.41 -13.71 31.86
N ASN A 31 48.40 -13.93 31.04
CA ASN A 31 47.33 -14.89 31.38
C ASN A 31 46.86 -15.64 30.08
N ARG A 32 47.82 -16.45 29.59
CA ARG A 32 47.59 -17.39 28.45
C ARG A 32 47.60 -18.84 28.94
N LEU A 33 47.10 -19.12 30.15
CA LEU A 33 47.09 -20.48 30.71
C LEU A 33 45.86 -20.74 31.61
N GLN A 34 44.66 -20.42 31.21
CA GLN A 34 43.44 -20.91 31.93
C GLN A 34 42.22 -21.11 31.01
N ARG A 35 42.43 -21.36 29.73
CA ARG A 35 41.31 -21.72 28.80
C ARG A 35 41.41 -23.14 28.20
N THR A 36 42.27 -24.01 28.78
CA THR A 36 42.47 -25.37 28.22
C THR A 36 42.05 -26.49 29.21
N ALA A 37 41.21 -26.19 30.19
CA ALA A 37 40.79 -27.19 31.17
C ALA A 37 39.28 -27.39 31.29
N LEU A 38 38.48 -27.06 30.29
CA LEU A 38 37.04 -27.29 30.27
C LEU A 38 36.51 -28.10 29.07
N PHE A 39 37.42 -28.75 28.34
CA PHE A 39 37.06 -29.59 27.18
C PHE A 39 37.54 -31.05 27.26
N SER A 40 37.73 -31.58 28.45
CA SER A 40 38.21 -32.99 28.61
C SER A 40 37.21 -33.91 29.31
N SER A 41 35.87 -33.66 29.18
CA SER A 41 34.89 -34.60 29.72
C SER A 41 33.70 -34.85 28.74
N PHE A 42 33.95 -34.83 27.46
CA PHE A 42 32.99 -35.42 26.52
C PHE A 42 33.57 -36.73 26.01
N GLY A 43 32.88 -37.81 26.37
CA GLY A 43 33.25 -39.17 26.01
C GLY A 43 33.31 -39.37 24.49
N ASP A 44 34.09 -40.37 24.14
CA ASP A 44 34.32 -40.89 22.82
C ASP A 44 33.01 -41.06 22.03
N THR A 45 32.77 -40.20 21.05
CA THR A 45 31.61 -40.27 20.15
C THR A 45 32.01 -40.80 18.79
N SER A 46 32.78 -41.88 18.76
CA SER A 46 33.20 -42.58 17.52
C SER A 46 32.05 -43.35 16.82
N ASN A 47 30.78 -43.22 17.26
CA ASN A 47 29.63 -43.90 16.65
C ASN A 47 28.43 -42.95 16.47
N VAL A 48 28.61 -41.72 16.00
CA VAL A 48 27.50 -40.95 15.45
C VAL A 48 27.40 -41.30 13.97
N GLU A 49 26.49 -42.19 13.62
CA GLU A 49 26.06 -42.37 12.24
C GLU A 49 25.66 -40.98 11.66
N GLN A 50 26.39 -40.55 10.63
CA GLN A 50 26.02 -39.34 9.90
C GLN A 50 24.60 -39.56 9.35
N PRO A 51 23.66 -38.59 9.53
CA PRO A 51 22.36 -38.73 8.95
C PRO A 51 22.50 -38.88 7.44
N LYS A 52 21.97 -39.99 6.91
CA LYS A 52 21.90 -40.23 5.46
C LYS A 52 21.27 -38.99 4.83
N PRO A 53 21.81 -38.48 3.70
CA PRO A 53 21.23 -37.37 3.00
C PRO A 53 19.75 -37.74 2.72
N MET A 54 18.84 -36.92 3.21
CA MET A 54 17.43 -37.07 2.88
C MET A 54 17.34 -37.15 1.36
N ALA A 55 16.79 -38.26 0.88
CA ALA A 55 16.48 -38.42 -0.54
C ALA A 55 15.68 -37.16 -0.97
N GLU A 56 16.27 -36.38 -1.88
CA GLU A 56 15.57 -35.26 -2.51
C GLU A 56 14.29 -35.84 -3.09
N SER A 57 13.18 -35.58 -2.42
CA SER A 57 11.86 -35.82 -2.99
C SER A 57 11.83 -34.93 -4.25
N LYS A 58 11.89 -35.55 -5.42
CA LYS A 58 11.61 -34.90 -6.70
C LYS A 58 10.13 -34.49 -6.72
N GLN A 59 9.76 -33.55 -5.84
CA GLN A 59 8.53 -32.81 -6.03
C GLN A 59 8.68 -32.09 -7.36
N ARG A 60 7.98 -32.53 -8.38
CA ARG A 60 7.82 -31.79 -9.64
C ARG A 60 7.40 -30.39 -9.25
N LYS A 61 8.33 -29.40 -9.31
CA LYS A 61 8.00 -28.00 -9.09
C LYS A 61 6.81 -27.69 -10.01
N LYS A 62 5.63 -27.41 -9.44
CA LYS A 62 4.43 -27.00 -10.19
C LYS A 62 4.87 -25.83 -11.07
N LYS A 63 4.74 -25.98 -12.38
CA LYS A 63 5.09 -24.91 -13.31
C LYS A 63 4.11 -23.78 -13.12
N LEU A 64 4.56 -22.67 -12.54
CA LEU A 64 3.72 -21.50 -12.30
C LEU A 64 3.22 -20.96 -13.63
N LYS A 65 1.94 -20.53 -13.66
CA LYS A 65 1.35 -19.84 -14.82
C LYS A 65 1.84 -18.39 -14.83
N THR A 66 2.11 -17.84 -16.00
CA THR A 66 2.32 -16.40 -16.15
C THR A 66 1.00 -15.65 -15.98
N PHE A 67 1.06 -14.38 -15.61
CA PHE A 67 -0.11 -13.51 -15.52
C PHE A 67 -0.93 -13.49 -16.80
N ASN A 68 -0.28 -13.32 -17.94
CA ASN A 68 -0.95 -13.34 -19.24
C ASN A 68 -1.70 -14.66 -19.50
N ARG A 69 -1.08 -15.80 -19.12
CA ARG A 69 -1.75 -17.10 -19.28
C ARG A 69 -2.91 -17.29 -18.30
N TYR A 70 -2.81 -16.71 -17.10
CA TYR A 70 -3.93 -16.67 -16.16
C TYR A 70 -5.10 -15.88 -16.75
N LEU A 71 -4.85 -14.65 -17.25
CA LEU A 71 -5.88 -13.81 -17.85
C LEU A 71 -6.58 -14.49 -19.04
N GLU A 72 -5.84 -15.13 -19.93
CA GLU A 72 -6.42 -15.91 -21.04
C GLU A 72 -7.38 -16.98 -20.54
N ILE A 73 -6.98 -17.74 -19.49
CA ILE A 73 -7.82 -18.83 -18.95
C ILE A 73 -9.08 -18.26 -18.28
N GLU A 74 -8.93 -17.22 -17.48
CA GLU A 74 -10.04 -16.62 -16.71
C GLU A 74 -11.03 -15.88 -17.62
N SER A 75 -10.54 -15.22 -18.68
CA SER A 75 -11.40 -14.56 -19.69
C SER A 75 -12.33 -15.56 -20.39
N TRP A 76 -11.85 -16.77 -20.68
CA TRP A 76 -12.68 -17.81 -21.25
C TRP A 76 -13.69 -18.41 -20.27
N LYS A 77 -13.28 -18.59 -19.00
CA LYS A 77 -14.15 -19.20 -17.97
C LYS A 77 -15.28 -18.27 -17.52
N ARG A 78 -15.01 -16.99 -17.39
CA ARG A 78 -15.93 -16.00 -16.79
C ARG A 78 -16.83 -15.31 -17.81
N GLY A 79 -16.59 -15.50 -19.10
CA GLY A 79 -17.45 -15.00 -20.18
C GLY A 79 -17.10 -13.60 -20.70
N PRO A 80 -18.03 -12.91 -21.39
CA PRO A 80 -17.74 -11.70 -22.18
C PRO A 80 -17.12 -10.58 -21.37
N ALA A 81 -17.67 -10.20 -20.22
CA ALA A 81 -17.13 -9.09 -19.40
C ALA A 81 -15.67 -9.32 -18.97
N ALA A 82 -15.30 -10.58 -18.69
CA ALA A 82 -13.91 -10.90 -18.35
C ALA A 82 -12.98 -10.86 -19.58
N ARG A 83 -13.52 -11.06 -20.78
CA ARG A 83 -12.76 -10.90 -22.04
C ARG A 83 -12.41 -9.45 -22.30
N ASP A 84 -13.31 -8.52 -21.99
CA ASP A 84 -13.04 -7.09 -22.11
C ASP A 84 -11.98 -6.64 -21.09
N MET A 85 -11.95 -7.29 -19.90
CA MET A 85 -10.96 -6.99 -18.86
C MET A 85 -9.54 -7.50 -19.21
N GLU A 86 -9.40 -8.59 -19.98
CA GLU A 86 -8.10 -9.19 -20.28
C GLU A 86 -7.08 -8.18 -20.82
N PRO A 87 -7.35 -7.42 -21.90
CA PRO A 87 -6.40 -6.46 -22.44
C PRO A 87 -6.10 -5.31 -21.46
N ILE A 88 -7.10 -4.82 -20.70
CA ILE A 88 -6.92 -3.79 -19.69
C ILE A 88 -5.96 -4.28 -18.60
N LEU A 89 -6.23 -5.43 -18.02
CA LEU A 89 -5.41 -5.99 -16.94
C LEU A 89 -3.98 -6.35 -17.41
N ARG A 90 -3.83 -6.78 -18.67
CA ARG A 90 -2.53 -7.01 -19.29
C ARG A 90 -1.71 -5.72 -19.36
N SER A 91 -2.32 -4.61 -19.77
CA SER A 91 -1.67 -3.30 -19.80
C SER A 91 -1.31 -2.79 -18.42
N ILE A 92 -2.16 -3.01 -17.43
CA ILE A 92 -1.84 -2.70 -16.01
C ILE A 92 -0.61 -3.50 -15.57
N GLY A 93 -0.54 -4.80 -15.89
CA GLY A 93 0.65 -5.61 -15.62
C GLY A 93 1.93 -5.04 -16.25
N GLU A 94 1.84 -4.50 -17.48
CA GLU A 94 2.98 -3.84 -18.12
C GLU A 94 3.30 -2.48 -17.47
N ALA A 95 2.29 -1.70 -17.05
CA ALA A 95 2.50 -0.48 -16.27
C ALA A 95 3.27 -0.78 -14.97
N CYS A 96 2.80 -1.77 -14.20
CA CYS A 96 3.45 -2.17 -12.95
C CYS A 96 4.91 -2.61 -13.16
N LYS A 97 5.23 -3.29 -14.27
CA LYS A 97 6.62 -3.63 -14.61
C LYS A 97 7.47 -2.40 -14.90
N GLN A 98 6.92 -1.40 -15.59
CA GLN A 98 7.61 -0.15 -15.90
C GLN A 98 7.86 0.65 -14.62
N ILE A 99 6.83 0.81 -13.78
CA ILE A 99 6.91 1.50 -12.48
C ILE A 99 7.93 0.79 -11.59
N ASN A 100 7.87 -0.55 -11.49
CA ASN A 100 8.85 -1.31 -10.70
C ASN A 100 10.30 -0.99 -11.10
N ARG A 101 10.59 -0.90 -12.40
CA ARG A 101 11.95 -0.56 -12.88
C ARG A 101 12.38 0.85 -12.45
N ILE A 102 11.44 1.79 -12.40
CA ILE A 102 11.70 3.17 -11.98
C ILE A 102 11.91 3.19 -10.47
N VAL A 103 11.02 2.58 -9.69
CA VAL A 103 11.12 2.49 -8.22
C VAL A 103 12.46 1.87 -7.80
N GLN A 104 12.89 0.78 -8.42
CA GLN A 104 14.17 0.12 -8.11
C GLN A 104 15.40 0.98 -8.42
N ARG A 105 15.26 2.00 -9.27
CA ARG A 105 16.36 2.90 -9.67
C ARG A 105 16.09 4.35 -9.27
N ALA A 106 15.09 4.59 -8.43
CA ALA A 106 14.66 5.95 -8.10
C ALA A 106 15.82 6.82 -7.58
N GLN A 107 16.68 6.26 -6.75
CA GLN A 107 17.81 7.00 -6.20
C GLN A 107 18.99 7.15 -7.19
N THR A 108 19.21 6.20 -8.10
CA THR A 108 20.30 6.26 -9.10
C THR A 108 19.92 7.09 -10.31
N ASP A 109 18.65 7.17 -10.64
CA ASP A 109 18.11 7.91 -11.80
C ASP A 109 17.50 9.28 -11.39
N ASP A 110 17.70 9.72 -10.14
CA ASP A 110 17.22 11.01 -9.57
C ASP A 110 15.69 11.20 -9.64
N PHE A 111 14.93 10.13 -9.38
CA PHE A 111 13.46 10.17 -9.30
C PHE A 111 12.92 10.37 -7.88
N TYR A 112 13.76 10.71 -6.91
CA TYR A 112 13.36 11.04 -5.55
C TYR A 112 13.23 12.56 -5.35
N GLY A 113 12.55 12.95 -4.24
CA GLY A 113 12.31 14.33 -3.86
C GLY A 113 11.22 15.01 -4.68
N ALA A 114 10.94 16.27 -4.34
CA ALA A 114 9.89 17.07 -4.96
C ALA A 114 10.09 17.25 -6.46
N ALA A 115 8.98 17.26 -7.19
CA ALA A 115 8.97 17.60 -8.62
C ALA A 115 9.31 19.06 -8.81
N VAL A 116 10.05 19.37 -9.90
CA VAL A 116 10.47 20.73 -10.23
C VAL A 116 10.10 21.07 -11.68
N ASP A 117 9.84 22.36 -11.93
CA ASP A 117 9.62 22.88 -13.28
C ASP A 117 10.95 22.99 -14.07
N SER A 118 10.87 23.50 -15.32
CA SER A 118 12.03 23.72 -16.18
C SER A 118 13.05 24.71 -15.63
N ASP A 119 12.63 25.55 -14.70
CA ASP A 119 13.44 26.62 -14.09
C ASP A 119 14.02 26.17 -12.73
N GLY A 120 13.70 24.93 -12.29
CA GLY A 120 14.20 24.32 -11.06
C GLY A 120 13.41 24.72 -9.81
N ASN A 121 12.24 25.37 -9.94
CA ASN A 121 11.36 25.64 -8.82
C ASN A 121 10.52 24.41 -8.52
N THR A 122 10.26 24.13 -7.24
CA THR A 122 9.32 23.09 -6.83
C THR A 122 7.96 23.36 -7.48
N LEU A 123 7.36 22.35 -8.11
CA LEU A 123 5.99 22.45 -8.61
C LEU A 123 5.07 22.86 -7.44
N GLU A 124 4.01 23.59 -7.77
CA GLU A 124 2.97 23.90 -6.79
C GLU A 124 2.44 22.58 -6.21
N ASP A 125 1.97 22.63 -4.96
CA ASP A 125 1.30 21.52 -4.34
C ASP A 125 0.17 21.03 -5.27
N ASN A 126 -0.09 19.73 -5.29
CA ASN A 126 -1.24 19.23 -6.03
C ASN A 126 -2.55 19.81 -5.45
N ILE A 127 -3.68 19.67 -6.14
CA ILE A 127 -4.99 20.19 -5.71
C ILE A 127 -5.35 19.80 -4.27
N GLN A 128 -4.67 18.80 -3.74
CA GLN A 128 -4.89 18.26 -2.40
C GLN A 128 -4.00 18.91 -1.34
N GLY A 129 -3.14 19.86 -1.74
CA GLY A 129 -2.18 20.55 -0.87
C GLY A 129 -1.02 19.63 -0.46
N GLU A 130 -0.69 18.64 -1.27
CA GLU A 130 0.46 17.76 -1.06
C GLU A 130 1.57 18.08 -2.06
N VAL A 131 2.82 18.13 -1.58
CA VAL A 131 3.99 18.32 -2.44
C VAL A 131 4.13 17.14 -3.36
N GLN A 132 3.99 17.37 -4.68
CA GLN A 132 4.11 16.34 -5.70
C GLN A 132 5.57 15.87 -5.82
N GLN A 133 5.78 14.56 -5.78
CA GLN A 133 7.10 13.98 -5.96
C GLN A 133 7.40 13.75 -7.45
N LYS A 134 8.67 13.72 -7.84
CA LYS A 134 9.08 13.39 -9.22
C LYS A 134 8.52 12.03 -9.66
N LEU A 135 8.44 11.09 -8.73
CA LEU A 135 7.94 9.75 -8.99
C LEU A 135 6.45 9.75 -9.33
N ASP A 136 5.64 10.57 -8.64
CA ASP A 136 4.20 10.71 -8.87
C ASP A 136 3.93 11.09 -10.33
N VAL A 137 4.62 12.12 -10.83
CA VAL A 137 4.47 12.61 -12.20
C VAL A 137 4.82 11.55 -13.24
N VAL A 138 5.90 10.80 -13.02
CA VAL A 138 6.33 9.79 -13.98
C VAL A 138 5.40 8.57 -13.96
N CYS A 139 5.02 8.10 -12.78
CA CYS A 139 4.11 6.96 -12.62
C CYS A 139 2.72 7.29 -13.15
N ASN A 140 2.20 8.50 -12.91
CA ASN A 140 0.93 8.97 -13.47
C ASN A 140 0.94 8.90 -15.00
N LYS A 141 1.96 9.43 -15.66
CA LYS A 141 2.09 9.37 -17.13
C LYS A 141 2.13 7.94 -17.66
N ILE A 142 2.77 7.00 -16.95
CA ILE A 142 2.79 5.60 -17.34
C ILE A 142 1.38 5.01 -17.24
N MET A 143 0.69 5.23 -16.12
CA MET A 143 -0.66 4.70 -15.91
C MET A 143 -1.65 5.26 -16.92
N LEU A 144 -1.68 6.58 -17.15
CA LEU A 144 -2.50 7.23 -18.17
C LEU A 144 -2.29 6.58 -19.54
N LYS A 145 -1.03 6.46 -19.98
CA LYS A 145 -0.70 5.87 -21.27
C LYS A 145 -1.08 4.40 -21.37
N GLN A 146 -0.91 3.62 -20.31
CA GLN A 146 -1.22 2.20 -20.31
C GLN A 146 -2.74 1.95 -20.27
N PHE A 147 -3.49 2.70 -19.49
CA PHE A 147 -4.95 2.59 -19.49
C PHE A 147 -5.55 3.02 -20.81
N CYS A 148 -5.20 4.19 -21.30
CA CYS A 148 -5.78 4.73 -22.53
C CYS A 148 -5.27 4.05 -23.80
N GLY A 149 -3.99 3.62 -23.81
CA GLY A 149 -3.39 2.92 -24.96
C GLY A 149 -3.65 1.42 -24.99
N SER A 150 -4.22 0.85 -23.91
CA SER A 150 -4.48 -0.57 -23.83
C SER A 150 -5.62 -0.96 -24.75
N SER A 151 -5.28 -1.46 -25.89
CA SER A 151 -6.23 -2.14 -26.79
C SER A 151 -7.47 -1.32 -27.19
N THR A 152 -7.30 -0.45 -28.17
CA THR A 152 -8.40 -0.04 -29.05
C THR A 152 -9.65 0.54 -28.36
N GLY A 153 -9.45 1.47 -27.38
CA GLY A 153 -10.57 2.26 -26.89
C GLY A 153 -11.56 1.55 -25.98
N ILE A 154 -11.15 0.53 -25.23
CA ILE A 154 -12.03 -0.10 -24.23
C ILE A 154 -12.22 0.79 -23.01
N ILE A 155 -11.18 1.54 -22.59
CA ILE A 155 -11.27 2.58 -21.57
C ILE A 155 -11.54 3.92 -22.27
N SER A 156 -12.61 4.60 -21.89
CA SER A 156 -12.97 5.91 -22.43
C SER A 156 -12.33 7.07 -21.68
N ALA A 157 -12.16 6.93 -20.36
CA ALA A 157 -11.55 7.96 -19.53
C ALA A 157 -10.98 7.38 -18.23
N VAL A 158 -10.16 8.17 -17.55
CA VAL A 158 -9.48 7.81 -16.31
C VAL A 158 -9.53 8.94 -15.29
N ALA A 159 -9.62 8.59 -13.99
CA ALA A 159 -9.44 9.52 -12.88
C ALA A 159 -8.22 9.08 -12.06
N SER A 160 -7.30 10.00 -11.86
CA SER A 160 -6.06 9.79 -11.11
C SER A 160 -6.04 10.65 -9.85
N GLU A 161 -5.32 10.20 -8.83
CA GLU A 161 -4.98 11.02 -7.67
C GLU A 161 -4.27 12.31 -8.06
N GLU A 162 -3.43 12.25 -9.10
CA GLU A 162 -2.54 13.33 -9.53
C GLU A 162 -3.16 14.27 -10.57
N GLU A 163 -4.42 14.08 -10.94
CA GLU A 163 -5.13 14.92 -11.91
C GLU A 163 -6.36 15.55 -11.27
N ASP A 164 -6.50 16.86 -11.38
CA ASP A 164 -7.63 17.62 -10.78
C ASP A 164 -9.00 17.16 -11.28
N VAL A 165 -9.03 16.77 -12.56
CA VAL A 165 -10.25 16.31 -13.25
C VAL A 165 -9.97 15.04 -14.04
N PRO A 166 -10.99 14.22 -14.28
CA PRO A 166 -10.84 13.06 -15.14
C PRO A 166 -10.28 13.40 -16.52
N ARG A 167 -9.47 12.53 -17.07
CA ARG A 167 -8.87 12.68 -18.41
C ARG A 167 -9.56 11.75 -19.41
N CYS A 168 -10.10 12.31 -20.48
CA CYS A 168 -10.58 11.51 -21.60
C CYS A 168 -9.40 10.82 -22.32
N CYS A 169 -9.57 9.55 -22.67
CA CYS A 169 -8.51 8.81 -23.33
C CYS A 169 -8.23 9.33 -24.74
N SER A 170 -9.21 9.92 -25.42
CA SER A 170 -9.01 10.66 -26.67
C SER A 170 -7.97 11.79 -26.53
N ASP A 171 -8.02 12.54 -25.43
CA ASP A 171 -7.08 13.63 -25.17
C ASP A 171 -5.67 13.12 -24.83
N VAL A 172 -5.60 12.06 -24.02
CA VAL A 172 -4.33 11.43 -23.64
C VAL A 172 -3.63 10.83 -24.85
N MET A 173 -4.38 10.21 -25.77
CA MET A 173 -3.84 9.54 -26.96
C MET A 173 -3.78 10.43 -28.20
N GLY A 174 -4.48 11.57 -28.20
CA GLY A 174 -4.58 12.47 -29.37
C GLY A 174 -5.42 11.89 -30.50
N ASP A 175 -6.31 10.93 -30.22
CA ASP A 175 -7.14 10.25 -31.23
C ASP A 175 -8.58 10.07 -30.70
N PRO A 176 -9.59 10.65 -31.38
CA PRO A 176 -11.00 10.55 -30.99
C PRO A 176 -11.53 9.12 -30.86
N ALA A 177 -10.94 8.15 -31.55
CA ALA A 177 -11.35 6.74 -31.46
C ALA A 177 -11.25 6.14 -30.05
N PHE A 178 -10.50 6.78 -29.15
CA PHE A 178 -10.35 6.35 -27.77
C PHE A 178 -11.43 6.89 -26.80
N SER A 179 -12.48 7.54 -27.29
CA SER A 179 -13.59 8.08 -26.47
C SER A 179 -14.79 7.15 -26.32
N GLU A 180 -14.88 6.06 -27.09
CA GLU A 180 -16.08 5.20 -27.21
C GLU A 180 -16.07 3.98 -26.27
N GLY A 181 -15.12 3.90 -25.33
CA GLY A 181 -14.98 2.77 -24.41
C GLY A 181 -16.16 2.59 -23.47
N GLU A 182 -16.42 1.35 -23.08
CA GLU A 182 -17.49 0.99 -22.12
C GLU A 182 -17.03 1.00 -20.66
N TYR A 183 -15.76 1.33 -20.40
CA TYR A 183 -15.19 1.30 -19.06
C TYR A 183 -14.44 2.59 -18.76
N VAL A 184 -14.38 2.91 -17.45
CA VAL A 184 -13.54 3.97 -16.89
C VAL A 184 -12.64 3.37 -15.81
N ALA A 185 -11.45 3.93 -15.66
CA ALA A 185 -10.51 3.48 -14.64
C ALA A 185 -10.24 4.59 -13.63
N VAL A 186 -10.05 4.19 -12.38
CA VAL A 186 -9.61 5.05 -11.28
C VAL A 186 -8.31 4.50 -10.72
N PHE A 187 -7.35 5.36 -10.36
CA PHE A 187 -6.08 4.87 -9.84
C PHE A 187 -5.33 5.91 -9.01
N ASP A 188 -4.55 5.38 -8.07
CA ASP A 188 -3.43 6.05 -7.42
C ASP A 188 -2.16 5.49 -8.07
N PRO A 189 -1.38 6.33 -8.77
CA PRO A 189 -0.22 5.84 -9.51
C PRO A 189 0.89 5.33 -8.61
N ILE A 190 1.07 5.92 -7.41
CA ILE A 190 2.13 5.52 -6.48
C ILE A 190 1.80 5.91 -5.03
N ASP A 191 1.02 5.07 -4.35
CA ASP A 191 0.73 5.18 -2.91
C ASP A 191 2.02 5.19 -2.09
N GLY A 192 2.14 6.20 -1.22
CA GLY A 192 3.25 6.33 -0.31
C GLY A 192 4.55 6.82 -0.96
N SER A 193 4.50 7.64 -2.01
CA SER A 193 5.65 8.13 -2.78
C SER A 193 6.79 8.69 -1.91
N LYS A 194 6.51 9.32 -0.78
CA LYS A 194 7.51 9.81 0.19
C LYS A 194 8.38 8.70 0.80
N ASN A 195 7.91 7.46 0.78
CA ASN A 195 8.65 6.31 1.29
C ASN A 195 9.88 5.98 0.42
N ILE A 196 9.90 6.43 -0.83
CA ILE A 196 11.03 6.22 -1.76
C ILE A 196 12.32 6.81 -1.23
N ASP A 197 12.26 7.98 -0.60
CA ASP A 197 13.44 8.65 -0.04
C ASP A 197 14.15 7.81 1.03
N SER A 198 13.39 6.93 1.68
CA SER A 198 13.87 6.02 2.73
C SER A 198 13.95 4.57 2.28
N SER A 199 13.75 4.28 0.99
CA SER A 199 13.71 2.90 0.44
C SER A 199 12.68 2.01 1.10
N LEU A 200 11.58 2.59 1.58
CA LEU A 200 10.44 1.86 2.13
C LEU A 200 9.46 1.46 0.99
N PRO A 201 8.59 0.46 1.24
CA PRO A 201 7.62 0.01 0.25
C PRO A 201 6.67 1.12 -0.21
N VAL A 202 6.30 1.04 -1.49
CA VAL A 202 5.30 1.88 -2.16
C VAL A 202 4.39 1.00 -3.01
N GLY A 203 3.28 1.55 -3.52
CA GLY A 203 2.35 0.76 -4.31
C GLY A 203 1.60 1.55 -5.37
N THR A 204 0.95 0.84 -6.29
CA THR A 204 -0.03 1.38 -7.24
C THR A 204 -1.38 0.75 -6.93
N ILE A 205 -2.46 1.53 -6.94
CA ILE A 205 -3.83 1.04 -6.71
C ILE A 205 -4.68 1.35 -7.94
N PHE A 206 -5.59 0.44 -8.31
CA PHE A 206 -6.52 0.69 -9.41
C PHE A 206 -7.88 0.05 -9.20
N GLY A 207 -8.89 0.64 -9.83
CA GLY A 207 -10.25 0.12 -9.94
C GLY A 207 -10.83 0.37 -11.33
N ILE A 208 -11.70 -0.54 -11.79
CA ILE A 208 -12.36 -0.45 -13.09
C ILE A 208 -13.87 -0.44 -12.87
N TYR A 209 -14.53 0.56 -13.43
CA TYR A 209 -15.98 0.67 -13.45
C TYR A 209 -16.51 0.55 -14.87
N LYS A 210 -17.76 0.17 -15.00
CA LYS A 210 -18.46 0.21 -16.29
C LYS A 210 -19.13 1.57 -16.46
N CYS A 211 -18.96 2.21 -17.61
CA CYS A 211 -19.69 3.41 -17.97
C CYS A 211 -20.92 3.07 -18.83
N GLN A 212 -21.85 4.02 -18.94
CA GLN A 212 -23.04 3.82 -19.77
C GLN A 212 -22.68 4.08 -21.25
N PRO A 213 -22.87 3.10 -22.13
CA PRO A 213 -22.55 3.27 -23.55
C PRO A 213 -23.29 4.48 -24.17
N GLY A 214 -22.57 5.24 -25.01
CA GLY A 214 -23.14 6.35 -25.77
C GLY A 214 -23.47 7.61 -24.98
N LYS A 215 -23.10 7.68 -23.69
CA LYS A 215 -23.10 8.93 -22.94
C LYS A 215 -21.72 9.56 -22.98
N GLU A 216 -21.68 10.87 -23.09
CA GLU A 216 -20.46 11.66 -22.88
C GLU A 216 -19.92 11.36 -21.48
N VAL A 217 -18.62 11.08 -21.39
CA VAL A 217 -17.97 10.80 -20.13
C VAL A 217 -17.67 12.13 -19.43
N ASP A 218 -18.29 12.31 -18.29
CA ASP A 218 -18.10 13.46 -17.41
C ASP A 218 -17.64 12.99 -16.02
N GLU A 219 -17.43 13.91 -15.10
CA GLU A 219 -17.07 13.64 -13.72
C GLU A 219 -18.07 12.68 -13.04
N LYS A 220 -19.36 12.81 -13.32
CA LYS A 220 -20.42 11.98 -12.73
C LYS A 220 -20.33 10.52 -13.14
N THR A 221 -19.68 10.24 -14.27
CA THR A 221 -19.44 8.86 -14.73
C THR A 221 -18.58 8.09 -13.74
N PHE A 222 -17.72 8.78 -13.00
CA PHE A 222 -16.82 8.18 -11.99
C PHE A 222 -17.47 8.08 -10.60
N LEU A 223 -18.54 8.84 -10.34
CA LEU A 223 -19.18 8.89 -9.02
C LEU A 223 -20.06 7.64 -8.78
N GLN A 224 -19.44 6.46 -8.89
CA GLN A 224 -20.06 5.16 -8.68
C GLN A 224 -19.63 4.58 -7.33
N LYS A 225 -20.51 3.81 -6.70
CA LYS A 225 -20.21 3.12 -5.45
C LYS A 225 -19.14 2.05 -5.66
N GLY A 226 -18.40 1.70 -4.60
CA GLY A 226 -17.40 0.66 -4.66
C GLY A 226 -17.95 -0.74 -4.99
N ASN A 227 -19.22 -1.02 -4.67
CA ASN A 227 -19.89 -2.28 -5.04
C ASN A 227 -20.19 -2.41 -6.55
N GLU A 228 -20.00 -1.34 -7.33
CA GLU A 228 -20.13 -1.33 -8.81
C GLU A 228 -18.80 -1.59 -9.53
N LEU A 229 -17.68 -1.74 -8.79
CA LEU A 229 -16.39 -2.12 -9.36
C LEU A 229 -16.47 -3.48 -10.07
N ILE A 230 -15.97 -3.53 -11.30
CA ILE A 230 -15.85 -4.76 -12.09
C ILE A 230 -14.54 -5.49 -11.75
N ALA A 231 -13.48 -4.75 -11.54
CA ALA A 231 -12.18 -5.27 -11.14
C ALA A 231 -11.46 -4.26 -10.25
N ALA A 232 -10.62 -4.75 -9.35
CA ALA A 232 -9.74 -3.95 -8.51
C ALA A 232 -8.42 -4.66 -8.28
N GLY A 233 -7.36 -3.91 -8.07
CA GLY A 233 -6.05 -4.46 -7.78
C GLY A 233 -5.09 -3.44 -7.23
N TYR A 234 -3.96 -3.94 -6.77
CA TYR A 234 -2.81 -3.14 -6.41
C TYR A 234 -1.51 -3.84 -6.80
N CYS A 235 -0.47 -3.07 -6.98
CA CYS A 235 0.88 -3.59 -7.13
C CYS A 235 1.75 -3.06 -5.98
N LEU A 236 2.28 -3.94 -5.17
CA LEU A 236 3.23 -3.62 -4.10
C LEU A 236 4.66 -3.69 -4.65
N TYR A 237 5.42 -2.61 -4.51
CA TYR A 237 6.85 -2.54 -4.84
C TYR A 237 7.66 -2.56 -3.53
N SER A 238 8.27 -3.71 -3.25
CA SER A 238 8.99 -3.97 -2.00
C SER A 238 10.15 -4.96 -2.24
N ALA A 239 10.52 -5.77 -1.24
CA ALA A 239 11.50 -6.84 -1.37
C ALA A 239 11.20 -7.79 -2.54
N THR A 240 9.91 -8.00 -2.81
CA THR A 240 9.39 -8.59 -4.05
C THR A 240 8.30 -7.68 -4.60
N THR A 241 8.12 -7.68 -5.92
CA THR A 241 7.00 -6.96 -6.53
C THR A 241 5.83 -7.92 -6.71
N ILE A 242 4.70 -7.58 -6.11
CA ILE A 242 3.50 -8.43 -6.10
C ILE A 242 2.31 -7.64 -6.63
N LEU A 243 1.70 -8.14 -7.71
CA LEU A 243 0.42 -7.67 -8.23
C LEU A 243 -0.70 -8.51 -7.61
N VAL A 244 -1.66 -7.90 -6.94
CA VAL A 244 -2.86 -8.54 -6.39
C VAL A 244 -4.07 -8.05 -7.14
N LEU A 245 -4.96 -8.97 -7.50
CA LEU A 245 -6.08 -8.71 -8.39
C LEU A 245 -7.34 -9.45 -7.94
N THR A 246 -8.48 -8.77 -8.08
CA THR A 246 -9.80 -9.38 -8.08
C THR A 246 -10.62 -8.93 -9.30
N MET A 247 -11.41 -9.85 -9.83
CA MET A 247 -12.45 -9.61 -10.84
C MET A 247 -13.83 -9.98 -10.27
N GLY A 248 -14.08 -9.65 -8.98
CA GLY A 248 -15.34 -9.90 -8.27
C GLY A 248 -15.58 -11.35 -7.87
N SER A 249 -14.57 -12.22 -7.88
CA SER A 249 -14.72 -13.64 -7.56
C SER A 249 -13.40 -14.23 -7.06
N GLY A 250 -13.08 -13.93 -5.78
CA GLY A 250 -11.81 -14.29 -5.15
C GLY A 250 -10.68 -13.32 -5.48
N VAL A 251 -9.53 -13.53 -4.87
CA VAL A 251 -8.32 -12.69 -4.98
C VAL A 251 -7.14 -13.56 -5.35
N ASP A 252 -6.37 -13.14 -6.34
CA ASP A 252 -5.17 -13.84 -6.79
C ASP A 252 -3.94 -12.91 -6.74
N GLY A 253 -2.78 -13.48 -6.41
CA GLY A 253 -1.53 -12.73 -6.33
C GLY A 253 -0.45 -13.27 -7.28
N PHE A 254 0.28 -12.33 -7.88
CA PHE A 254 1.29 -12.61 -8.90
C PHE A 254 2.60 -11.94 -8.53
N THR A 255 3.67 -12.72 -8.44
CA THR A 255 5.00 -12.19 -8.12
C THR A 255 5.80 -11.97 -9.41
N LEU A 256 6.43 -10.81 -9.53
CA LEU A 256 7.33 -10.48 -10.63
C LEU A 256 8.65 -11.25 -10.44
N ASP A 257 9.01 -12.06 -11.43
CA ASP A 257 10.34 -12.64 -11.56
C ASP A 257 11.21 -11.63 -12.33
N PRO A 258 12.21 -11.01 -11.68
CA PRO A 258 13.01 -9.96 -12.31
C PRO A 258 13.85 -10.47 -13.47
N ASP A 259 14.32 -11.73 -13.43
CA ASP A 259 15.14 -12.31 -14.48
C ASP A 259 14.32 -12.60 -15.75
N LYS A 260 13.06 -13.03 -15.58
CA LYS A 260 12.16 -13.32 -16.70
C LYS A 260 11.33 -12.13 -17.15
N GLY A 261 11.26 -11.07 -16.33
CA GLY A 261 10.44 -9.89 -16.61
C GLY A 261 8.93 -10.17 -16.70
N ASN A 262 8.45 -11.21 -16.00
CA ASN A 262 7.05 -11.63 -16.02
C ASN A 262 6.50 -11.82 -14.61
N PHE A 263 5.23 -11.49 -14.43
CA PHE A 263 4.46 -11.87 -13.27
C PHE A 263 4.05 -13.35 -13.35
N PHE A 264 4.23 -14.07 -12.25
CA PHE A 264 3.83 -15.47 -12.11
C PHE A 264 2.77 -15.62 -11.02
N HIS A 265 1.73 -16.42 -11.26
CA HIS A 265 0.67 -16.73 -10.33
C HIS A 265 1.22 -17.54 -9.15
N THR A 266 1.52 -16.86 -8.05
CA THR A 266 2.16 -17.43 -6.86
C THR A 266 1.21 -17.64 -5.70
N HIS A 267 0.13 -16.84 -5.64
CA HIS A 267 -0.87 -16.88 -4.59
C HIS A 267 -2.24 -17.11 -5.23
N GLU A 268 -2.68 -18.36 -5.21
CA GLU A 268 -4.01 -18.78 -5.73
C GLU A 268 -5.04 -18.61 -4.61
N ASP A 269 -6.19 -17.99 -4.90
CA ASP A 269 -7.34 -17.81 -3.98
C ASP A 269 -6.90 -17.29 -2.59
N MET A 270 -6.32 -16.09 -2.57
CA MET A 270 -5.89 -15.47 -1.32
C MET A 270 -7.07 -15.25 -0.39
N ARG A 271 -6.92 -15.69 0.86
CA ARG A 271 -7.91 -15.51 1.92
C ARG A 271 -7.28 -14.87 3.14
N ILE A 272 -7.91 -13.81 3.63
CA ILE A 272 -7.51 -13.21 4.89
C ILE A 272 -8.01 -14.07 6.06
N PRO A 273 -7.21 -14.31 7.12
CA PRO A 273 -7.71 -14.92 8.35
C PRO A 273 -8.89 -14.12 8.94
N SER A 274 -9.87 -14.79 9.56
CA SER A 274 -11.04 -14.10 10.13
C SER A 274 -10.68 -13.11 11.24
N ALA A 275 -9.57 -13.34 11.95
CA ALA A 275 -8.93 -12.43 12.91
C ALA A 275 -7.41 -12.55 12.80
N GLY A 276 -6.68 -11.53 13.24
CA GLY A 276 -5.22 -11.61 13.19
C GLY A 276 -4.51 -10.66 14.16
N PRO A 277 -3.17 -10.88 14.32
CA PRO A 277 -2.39 -10.19 15.33
C PRO A 277 -1.77 -8.88 14.84
N ILE A 278 -2.14 -8.38 13.66
CA ILE A 278 -1.55 -7.15 13.11
C ILE A 278 -2.53 -6.00 13.27
N TYR A 279 -2.04 -4.85 13.75
CA TYR A 279 -2.74 -3.60 13.56
C TYR A 279 -1.81 -2.55 12.95
N SER A 280 -2.34 -1.75 12.02
CA SER A 280 -1.60 -0.72 11.31
C SER A 280 -2.37 0.60 11.37
N PHE A 281 -1.95 1.49 12.24
CA PHE A 281 -2.51 2.83 12.46
C PHE A 281 -1.38 3.84 12.66
N ASN A 282 -1.56 5.05 12.16
CA ASN A 282 -0.62 6.14 12.48
C ASN A 282 -0.88 6.67 13.90
N GLU A 283 -0.32 6.01 14.90
CA GLU A 283 -0.50 6.38 16.30
C GLU A 283 0.14 7.73 16.69
N ALA A 284 0.87 8.40 15.81
CA ALA A 284 1.25 9.79 16.03
C ALA A 284 0.01 10.69 16.20
N ASN A 285 -1.10 10.31 15.58
CA ASN A 285 -2.38 11.01 15.68
C ASN A 285 -3.28 10.49 16.82
N PHE A 286 -2.78 9.62 17.72
CA PHE A 286 -3.60 8.95 18.74
C PHE A 286 -4.46 9.92 19.56
N HIS A 287 -3.89 11.06 19.96
CA HIS A 287 -4.61 12.04 20.77
C HIS A 287 -5.74 12.75 20.03
N ASP A 288 -5.70 12.75 18.69
CA ASP A 288 -6.72 13.36 17.81
C ASP A 288 -7.77 12.37 17.33
N PHE A 289 -7.59 11.07 17.59
CA PHE A 289 -8.60 10.06 17.27
C PHE A 289 -9.84 10.21 18.15
N SER A 290 -10.96 9.72 17.65
CA SER A 290 -12.20 9.59 18.42
C SER A 290 -12.05 8.59 19.57
N GLU A 291 -12.91 8.71 20.58
CA GLU A 291 -12.88 7.81 21.72
C GLU A 291 -13.07 6.32 21.35
N PRO A 292 -13.98 5.94 20.43
CA PRO A 292 -14.09 4.56 19.95
C PRO A 292 -12.77 3.99 19.44
N VAL A 293 -12.06 4.74 18.59
CA VAL A 293 -10.79 4.31 18.00
C VAL A 293 -9.72 4.14 19.06
N LYS A 294 -9.60 5.08 20.02
CA LYS A 294 -8.65 4.98 21.15
C LYS A 294 -8.86 3.72 21.96
N ARG A 295 -10.11 3.47 22.37
CA ARG A 295 -10.48 2.29 23.16
C ARG A 295 -10.23 1.00 22.42
N TYR A 296 -10.54 0.96 21.13
CA TYR A 296 -10.26 -0.21 20.31
C TYR A 296 -8.75 -0.49 20.18
N LEU A 297 -7.93 0.54 19.98
CA LEU A 297 -6.47 0.40 19.94
C LEU A 297 -5.91 -0.12 21.27
N ASP A 298 -6.44 0.35 22.41
CA ASP A 298 -6.03 -0.15 23.72
C ASP A 298 -6.47 -1.61 23.93
N ALA A 299 -7.65 -1.99 23.44
CA ALA A 299 -8.10 -3.38 23.46
C ALA A 299 -7.20 -4.30 22.62
N LEU A 300 -6.79 -3.87 21.42
CA LEU A 300 -5.84 -4.60 20.59
C LEU A 300 -4.48 -4.80 21.27
N LYS A 301 -3.95 -3.76 21.93
CA LYS A 301 -2.65 -3.78 22.62
C LYS A 301 -2.67 -4.68 23.85
N THR A 302 -3.78 -4.75 24.57
CA THR A 302 -3.93 -5.55 25.79
C THR A 302 -4.43 -6.97 25.52
N GLY A 303 -5.01 -7.24 24.35
CA GLY A 303 -5.70 -8.49 24.03
C GLY A 303 -7.09 -8.57 24.66
N SER A 304 -7.69 -7.42 25.01
CA SER A 304 -9.05 -7.33 25.58
C SER A 304 -10.14 -7.26 24.51
N THR A 305 -9.82 -7.72 23.30
CA THR A 305 -10.76 -7.87 22.19
C THR A 305 -11.57 -9.17 22.31
N SER A 306 -12.66 -9.28 21.56
CA SER A 306 -13.48 -10.51 21.50
C SER A 306 -12.66 -11.73 21.07
N THR A 307 -11.65 -11.54 20.22
CA THR A 307 -10.73 -12.58 19.77
C THR A 307 -9.70 -13.00 20.82
N GLY A 308 -9.46 -12.18 21.85
CA GLY A 308 -8.41 -12.39 22.85
C GLY A 308 -6.98 -12.29 22.30
N ILE A 309 -6.81 -11.86 21.05
CA ILE A 309 -5.51 -11.76 20.39
C ILE A 309 -4.85 -10.43 20.75
N ARG A 310 -3.69 -10.50 21.41
CA ARG A 310 -2.84 -9.33 21.61
C ARG A 310 -2.14 -8.99 20.29
N SER A 311 -2.40 -7.79 19.77
CA SER A 311 -1.93 -7.38 18.46
C SER A 311 -0.58 -6.67 18.49
N ASN A 312 0.13 -6.72 17.37
CA ASN A 312 1.43 -6.07 17.16
C ASN A 312 1.29 -4.95 16.14
N ALA A 313 1.85 -3.78 16.45
CA ALA A 313 1.89 -2.65 15.54
C ALA A 313 2.80 -2.95 14.35
N ARG A 314 2.28 -2.66 13.16
CA ARG A 314 3.03 -2.64 11.90
C ARG A 314 2.49 -1.48 11.08
N TYR A 315 3.25 -0.41 10.93
CA TYR A 315 2.87 0.77 10.18
C TYR A 315 4.05 1.24 9.32
N VAL A 316 3.86 1.20 8.02
CA VAL A 316 4.87 1.60 7.02
C VAL A 316 4.54 2.97 6.44
N GLY A 317 3.26 3.34 6.46
CA GLY A 317 2.78 4.63 5.95
C GLY A 317 2.50 4.64 4.45
N ALA A 318 2.33 3.47 3.84
CA ALA A 318 1.78 3.26 2.51
C ALA A 318 0.60 2.30 2.62
N LEU A 319 -0.58 2.70 2.12
CA LEU A 319 -1.82 1.92 2.22
C LEU A 319 -1.64 0.51 1.66
N VAL A 320 -1.01 0.38 0.49
CA VAL A 320 -0.76 -0.91 -0.16
C VAL A 320 0.10 -1.82 0.70
N ALA A 321 1.19 -1.30 1.27
CA ALA A 321 2.12 -2.11 2.06
C ALA A 321 1.50 -2.60 3.37
N ASP A 322 0.83 -1.69 4.05
CA ASP A 322 0.20 -1.96 5.35
C ASP A 322 -0.97 -2.95 5.19
N THR A 323 -1.83 -2.73 4.18
CA THR A 323 -2.97 -3.61 3.91
C THR A 323 -2.56 -4.96 3.34
N HIS A 324 -1.48 -5.03 2.54
CA HIS A 324 -0.94 -6.33 2.09
C HIS A 324 -0.48 -7.19 3.27
N ASN A 325 0.19 -6.58 4.26
CA ASN A 325 0.58 -7.28 5.47
C ASN A 325 -0.65 -7.82 6.25
N VAL A 326 -1.70 -7.00 6.36
CA VAL A 326 -2.97 -7.40 6.98
C VAL A 326 -3.66 -8.51 6.18
N LEU A 327 -3.69 -8.43 4.86
CA LEU A 327 -4.27 -9.46 3.97
C LEU A 327 -3.61 -10.85 4.20
N ILE A 328 -2.30 -10.87 4.39
CA ILE A 328 -1.55 -12.13 4.57
C ILE A 328 -1.68 -12.68 6.00
N ASN A 329 -1.58 -11.82 7.02
CA ASN A 329 -1.43 -12.24 8.41
C ASN A 329 -2.70 -12.09 9.25
N GLY A 330 -3.72 -11.42 8.72
CA GLY A 330 -4.91 -11.02 9.47
C GLY A 330 -4.65 -9.83 10.38
N GLY A 331 -5.74 -9.24 10.85
CA GLY A 331 -5.74 -8.05 11.69
C GLY A 331 -6.46 -6.88 11.03
N ILE A 332 -6.03 -5.65 11.30
CA ILE A 332 -6.70 -4.46 10.81
C ILE A 332 -5.72 -3.34 10.43
N TYR A 333 -5.96 -2.73 9.28
CA TYR A 333 -5.44 -1.43 8.89
C TYR A 333 -6.50 -0.36 9.19
N GLY A 334 -6.10 0.80 9.73
CA GLY A 334 -7.01 1.90 9.96
C GLY A 334 -6.38 3.26 9.71
N TYR A 335 -7.11 4.08 8.97
CA TYR A 335 -6.86 5.50 8.82
C TYR A 335 -8.13 6.28 9.20
N PRO A 336 -8.36 6.47 10.52
CA PRO A 336 -9.54 7.16 11.02
C PRO A 336 -9.51 8.64 10.71
N GLY A 337 -10.68 9.29 10.81
CA GLY A 337 -10.74 10.73 10.94
C GLY A 337 -10.08 11.22 12.22
N THR A 338 -9.67 12.47 12.20
CA THR A 338 -9.12 13.20 13.35
C THR A 338 -9.94 14.45 13.61
N ARG A 339 -9.74 15.09 14.76
CA ARG A 339 -10.43 16.38 15.07
C ARG A 339 -10.17 17.49 14.05
N THR A 340 -9.02 17.45 13.36
CA THR A 340 -8.63 18.43 12.34
C THR A 340 -8.95 17.98 10.91
N ASN A 341 -9.24 16.69 10.73
CA ASN A 341 -9.60 16.09 9.44
C ASN A 341 -10.59 14.95 9.66
N GLU A 342 -11.87 15.30 9.83
CA GLU A 342 -12.92 14.32 10.15
C GLU A 342 -13.13 13.28 9.06
N ALA A 343 -12.93 13.65 7.80
CA ALA A 343 -13.03 12.73 6.66
C ALA A 343 -11.85 11.76 6.54
N GLY A 344 -10.81 11.92 7.37
CA GLY A 344 -9.57 11.16 7.20
C GLY A 344 -8.74 11.65 6.01
N LYS A 345 -7.76 10.86 5.58
CA LYS A 345 -6.84 11.24 4.50
C LYS A 345 -7.12 10.50 3.18
N LEU A 346 -7.56 9.25 3.27
CA LEU A 346 -7.69 8.37 2.12
C LEU A 346 -8.90 8.73 1.26
N ARG A 347 -8.74 8.58 -0.06
CA ARG A 347 -9.77 8.92 -1.04
C ARG A 347 -10.63 7.69 -1.33
N LEU A 348 -11.92 7.94 -1.47
CA LEU A 348 -12.90 6.87 -1.64
C LEU A 348 -12.70 6.13 -2.97
N LEU A 349 -12.60 6.86 -4.09
CA LEU A 349 -12.72 6.26 -5.42
C LEU A 349 -11.52 5.39 -5.82
N TYR A 350 -10.32 5.87 -5.61
CA TYR A 350 -9.13 5.22 -6.16
C TYR A 350 -8.21 4.55 -5.13
N GLU A 351 -8.51 4.69 -3.81
CA GLU A 351 -7.81 4.01 -2.73
C GLU A 351 -8.77 3.08 -1.95
N SER A 352 -9.73 3.65 -1.21
CA SER A 352 -10.57 2.89 -0.26
C SER A 352 -11.50 1.88 -0.94
N ASN A 353 -12.13 2.23 -2.07
CA ASN A 353 -13.01 1.33 -2.81
C ASN A 353 -12.25 0.14 -3.42
N PRO A 354 -11.15 0.32 -4.20
CA PRO A 354 -10.40 -0.80 -4.74
C PRO A 354 -9.84 -1.71 -3.64
N MET A 355 -9.25 -1.15 -2.59
CA MET A 355 -8.69 -1.93 -1.49
C MET A 355 -9.79 -2.62 -0.68
N GLY A 356 -10.94 -1.96 -0.49
CA GLY A 356 -12.13 -2.54 0.14
C GLY A 356 -12.68 -3.74 -0.63
N MET A 357 -12.78 -3.64 -1.97
CA MET A 357 -13.20 -4.77 -2.81
C MET A 357 -12.24 -5.96 -2.65
N ILE A 358 -10.94 -5.73 -2.65
CA ILE A 358 -9.94 -6.80 -2.47
C ILE A 358 -10.12 -7.47 -1.10
N MET A 359 -10.23 -6.68 -0.03
CA MET A 359 -10.41 -7.23 1.32
C MET A 359 -11.67 -8.08 1.44
N GLU A 360 -12.81 -7.60 0.93
CA GLU A 360 -14.06 -8.36 0.97
C GLU A 360 -14.02 -9.63 0.11
N GLN A 361 -13.43 -9.57 -1.08
CA GLN A 361 -13.26 -10.73 -1.95
C GLN A 361 -12.30 -11.78 -1.35
N ALA A 362 -11.39 -11.36 -0.47
CA ALA A 362 -10.53 -12.25 0.31
C ALA A 362 -11.22 -12.81 1.57
N GLY A 363 -12.46 -12.41 1.88
CA GLY A 363 -13.20 -12.83 3.07
C GLY A 363 -13.02 -11.95 4.30
N GLY A 364 -12.46 -10.76 4.13
CA GLY A 364 -12.36 -9.70 5.13
C GLY A 364 -13.52 -8.70 5.05
N ALA A 365 -13.29 -7.50 5.58
CA ALA A 365 -14.26 -6.40 5.58
C ALA A 365 -13.59 -5.05 5.34
N ALA A 366 -14.43 -4.08 4.90
CA ALA A 366 -14.06 -2.69 4.68
C ALA A 366 -15.13 -1.76 5.27
N SER A 367 -14.76 -0.92 6.25
CA SER A 367 -15.67 -0.05 6.98
C SER A 367 -15.16 1.39 7.05
N THR A 368 -16.09 2.34 7.15
CA THR A 368 -15.80 3.74 7.54
C THR A 368 -15.79 3.93 9.06
N GLY A 369 -16.04 2.86 9.83
CA GLY A 369 -16.33 2.88 11.26
C GLY A 369 -17.82 2.95 11.59
N VAL A 370 -18.64 3.40 10.64
CA VAL A 370 -20.10 3.50 10.78
C VAL A 370 -20.87 2.76 9.69
N GLY A 371 -20.18 2.25 8.69
CA GLY A 371 -20.80 1.51 7.59
C GLY A 371 -19.80 1.00 6.56
N ARG A 372 -20.29 0.15 5.69
CA ARG A 372 -19.48 -0.50 4.65
C ARG A 372 -18.96 0.52 3.62
N ILE A 373 -17.65 0.53 3.38
CA ILE A 373 -17.01 1.46 2.41
C ILE A 373 -17.63 1.35 1.03
N LEU A 374 -17.82 0.12 0.52
CA LEU A 374 -18.30 -0.09 -0.86
C LEU A 374 -19.74 0.38 -1.10
N ASP A 375 -20.51 0.74 -0.05
CA ASP A 375 -21.86 1.29 -0.16
C ASP A 375 -21.88 2.82 -0.07
N VAL A 376 -20.76 3.46 0.20
CA VAL A 376 -20.64 4.93 0.23
C VAL A 376 -20.85 5.48 -1.18
N THR A 377 -21.72 6.45 -1.32
CA THR A 377 -21.93 7.16 -2.58
C THR A 377 -20.94 8.32 -2.68
N PRO A 378 -20.02 8.30 -3.64
CA PRO A 378 -19.09 9.42 -3.83
C PRO A 378 -19.85 10.67 -4.31
N THR A 379 -19.44 11.83 -3.81
CA THR A 379 -20.00 13.14 -4.17
C THR A 379 -19.06 13.96 -5.06
N GLU A 380 -17.78 13.61 -5.06
CA GLU A 380 -16.71 14.22 -5.85
C GLU A 380 -15.58 13.22 -6.10
N ILE A 381 -14.71 13.49 -7.07
CA ILE A 381 -13.61 12.57 -7.47
C ILE A 381 -12.63 12.32 -6.31
N HIS A 382 -12.28 13.36 -5.58
CA HIS A 382 -11.28 13.30 -4.51
C HIS A 382 -11.90 13.20 -3.11
N MET A 383 -13.16 12.74 -3.02
CA MET A 383 -13.85 12.54 -1.75
C MET A 383 -13.03 11.66 -0.80
N ARG A 384 -12.83 12.14 0.42
CA ARG A 384 -12.11 11.43 1.47
C ARG A 384 -13.08 10.71 2.42
N VAL A 385 -12.64 9.59 2.97
CA VAL A 385 -13.40 8.82 3.97
C VAL A 385 -12.48 8.20 5.02
N PRO A 386 -12.90 8.08 6.28
CA PRO A 386 -12.24 7.21 7.23
C PRO A 386 -12.24 5.78 6.69
N THR A 387 -11.13 5.08 6.84
CA THR A 387 -10.95 3.78 6.18
C THR A 387 -10.41 2.75 7.16
N PHE A 388 -11.14 1.64 7.29
CA PHE A 388 -10.75 0.48 8.10
C PHE A 388 -10.88 -0.78 7.25
N LEU A 389 -9.78 -1.51 7.08
CA LEU A 389 -9.66 -2.66 6.18
C LEU A 389 -9.03 -3.84 6.92
N GLY A 390 -9.59 -5.03 6.80
CA GLY A 390 -8.94 -6.16 7.44
C GLY A 390 -9.80 -7.39 7.64
N SER A 391 -9.39 -8.18 8.61
CA SER A 391 -10.11 -9.37 9.05
C SER A 391 -11.52 -9.01 9.51
N ILE A 392 -12.49 -9.86 9.13
CA ILE A 392 -13.91 -9.57 9.39
C ILE A 392 -14.20 -9.36 10.87
N ASP A 393 -13.61 -10.18 11.75
CA ASP A 393 -13.84 -10.09 13.21
C ASP A 393 -13.23 -8.79 13.78
N ASN A 394 -12.04 -8.37 13.29
CA ASN A 394 -11.39 -7.15 13.73
C ASN A 394 -12.14 -5.87 13.28
N VAL A 395 -12.61 -5.84 12.03
CA VAL A 395 -13.36 -4.69 11.51
C VAL A 395 -14.73 -4.59 12.16
N PHE A 396 -15.43 -5.70 12.30
CA PHE A 396 -16.74 -5.75 12.96
C PHE A 396 -16.66 -5.30 14.43
N GLU A 397 -15.64 -5.72 15.15
CA GLU A 397 -15.43 -5.28 16.53
C GLU A 397 -15.16 -3.77 16.61
N LEU A 398 -14.37 -3.21 15.69
CA LEU A 398 -14.20 -1.74 15.60
C LEU A 398 -15.55 -1.02 15.40
N ASP A 399 -16.40 -1.52 14.49
CA ASP A 399 -17.72 -0.94 14.25
C ASP A 399 -18.60 -1.01 15.51
N GLN A 400 -18.49 -2.08 16.33
CA GLN A 400 -19.15 -2.16 17.62
C GLN A 400 -18.63 -1.10 18.60
N PHE A 401 -17.30 -0.86 18.65
CA PHE A 401 -16.76 0.22 19.48
C PHE A 401 -17.31 1.59 19.05
N HIS A 402 -17.48 1.84 17.76
CA HIS A 402 -18.13 3.07 17.26
C HIS A 402 -19.60 3.17 17.70
N GLN A 403 -20.35 2.06 17.75
CA GLN A 403 -21.74 2.05 18.21
C GLN A 403 -21.87 2.29 19.73
N TYR A 404 -20.95 1.76 20.53
CA TYR A 404 -21.01 1.83 22.00
C TYR A 404 -20.41 3.10 22.59
N TYR A 405 -19.44 3.70 21.90
CA TYR A 405 -18.68 4.84 22.39
C TYR A 405 -18.78 6.03 21.45
N SER A 406 -19.83 6.10 20.60
CA SER A 406 -20.13 7.30 19.83
C SER A 406 -20.26 8.45 20.82
N ASP A 407 -19.46 9.50 20.63
CA ASP A 407 -19.55 10.71 21.43
C ASP A 407 -20.95 11.32 21.18
N ASP A 408 -21.73 11.53 22.25
CA ASP A 408 -23.01 12.26 22.26
C ASP A 408 -22.79 13.75 21.96
#